data_44c9200baba067eb6232a5112a6bfa3d
#
_entry.id   44c9200baba067eb6232a5112a6bfa3d
#
_cell.length_a   1.000
_cell.length_b   1.000
_cell.length_c   1.000
_cell.angle_alpha   90.00
_cell.angle_beta   90.00
_cell.angle_gamma   90.00
#
_symmetry.space_group_name_H-M   'P 1'
#
loop_
_entity.id
_entity.type
_entity.pdbx_description
1 polymer ?
#
loop_
_entity_poly.entity_id
_entity_poly.type
_entity_poly.pdbx_seq_one_letter_code
_entity_poly.pdbx_strand_id
1 'polypeptide(L)'
;PSAGVSVLSAAWPPTVPKTLSPIFLIPPGMVVFGLLGGVFVVVRNRLDQTLRGEAEAEAALGVPCLGLIPQAATMHARRLKQLVLAQQRSRYSRAVTSLLVAAAPKQARDRSSHIILVTSSVQDDGKTELAWSLALAATRLGGRVLFLDLDRTGARLTNEFLDEFTALKPHNFFGDYVSERCALHEAIAGMPEIGIDFMALAPSEDLLALLSTVDSSLFTDELHSIYSVVIVNGPLGLGGPEAGLLTGWADAVLFAIRWGRTRRSIARGVLETLASDASVSVPFGSVLTQVNLKKHAGYQFGDSADLLLEETS
;
A
#
# COMPACT_ATOMS: atom_id res chain seq x y z
N PRO A 1 -38.70 -80.99 51.13
CA PRO A 1 -39.27 -79.67 50.88
C PRO A 1 -38.42 -78.94 49.81
N SER A 2 -38.91 -78.88 48.59
CA SER A 2 -38.28 -78.15 47.47
C SER A 2 -38.66 -76.69 47.63
N ALA A 3 -37.62 -75.84 47.86
CA ALA A 3 -37.82 -74.42 47.84
C ALA A 3 -38.18 -74.01 46.43
N GLY A 4 -39.47 -73.68 46.23
CA GLY A 4 -39.91 -73.17 44.93
C GLY A 4 -39.35 -71.73 44.69
N VAL A 5 -38.39 -71.61 43.83
CA VAL A 5 -37.96 -70.33 43.35
C VAL A 5 -38.93 -69.93 42.24
N SER A 6 -39.75 -68.91 42.47
CA SER A 6 -40.61 -68.32 41.47
C SER A 6 -39.94 -67.09 40.89
N VAL A 7 -39.73 -67.05 39.57
CA VAL A 7 -39.28 -65.86 38.85
C VAL A 7 -40.45 -64.91 38.77
N LEU A 8 -40.43 -63.81 39.55
CA LEU A 8 -41.49 -62.83 39.65
C LEU A 8 -41.58 -61.87 38.46
N SER A 9 -40.49 -61.65 37.79
CA SER A 9 -40.48 -60.90 36.51
C SER A 9 -39.18 -61.11 35.71
N ALA A 10 -39.28 -61.22 34.43
CA ALA A 10 -38.13 -61.22 33.57
C ALA A 10 -37.64 -59.74 33.39
N ALA A 11 -36.34 -59.52 33.61
CA ALA A 11 -35.76 -58.22 33.35
C ALA A 11 -35.69 -57.96 31.83
N TRP A 12 -36.50 -57.09 31.37
CA TRP A 12 -36.43 -56.62 29.96
C TRP A 12 -35.46 -55.42 29.86
N PRO A 13 -34.55 -55.37 28.85
CA PRO A 13 -33.78 -54.23 28.66
C PRO A 13 -34.64 -53.00 28.30
N PRO A 14 -34.39 -51.82 28.84
CA PRO A 14 -35.22 -50.65 28.58
C PRO A 14 -35.20 -50.33 27.08
N THR A 15 -36.41 -50.32 26.48
CA THR A 15 -36.58 -50.00 25.03
C THR A 15 -36.52 -48.52 24.72
N VAL A 16 -36.45 -47.67 25.74
CA VAL A 16 -36.34 -46.21 25.60
C VAL A 16 -35.10 -45.72 26.35
N PRO A 17 -34.21 -44.98 25.75
CA PRO A 17 -33.05 -44.43 26.47
C PRO A 17 -33.54 -43.50 27.58
N LYS A 18 -33.03 -43.69 28.81
CA LYS A 18 -33.32 -42.84 29.98
C LYS A 18 -32.61 -41.46 29.91
N THR A 19 -31.99 -41.14 28.76
CA THR A 19 -31.37 -39.84 28.49
C THR A 19 -32.40 -38.85 27.99
N LEU A 20 -32.22 -37.58 28.31
CA LEU A 20 -33.03 -36.48 27.80
C LEU A 20 -33.13 -36.58 26.28
N SER A 21 -34.36 -36.49 25.76
CA SER A 21 -34.57 -36.50 24.30
C SER A 21 -33.73 -35.41 23.63
N PRO A 22 -33.05 -35.70 22.49
CA PRO A 22 -32.28 -34.71 21.76
C PRO A 22 -33.04 -33.42 21.47
N ILE A 23 -34.36 -33.48 21.34
CA ILE A 23 -35.22 -32.32 21.08
C ILE A 23 -35.20 -31.29 22.23
N PHE A 24 -34.88 -31.70 23.47
CA PHE A 24 -34.70 -30.76 24.59
C PHE A 24 -33.29 -30.23 24.74
N LEU A 25 -32.29 -30.85 24.10
CA LEU A 25 -30.88 -30.43 24.13
C LEU A 25 -30.53 -29.52 22.98
N ILE A 26 -31.17 -29.69 21.80
CA ILE A 26 -30.89 -28.92 20.59
C ILE A 26 -31.15 -27.41 20.78
N PRO A 27 -32.36 -26.95 21.27
CA PRO A 27 -32.61 -25.51 21.39
C PRO A 27 -31.65 -24.80 22.35
N PRO A 28 -31.38 -25.26 23.58
CA PRO A 28 -30.41 -24.59 24.45
C PRO A 28 -29.00 -24.67 23.89
N GLY A 29 -28.60 -25.74 23.19
CA GLY A 29 -27.34 -25.85 22.48
C GLY A 29 -27.21 -24.78 21.41
N MET A 30 -28.24 -24.57 20.59
CA MET A 30 -28.22 -23.50 19.56
C MET A 30 -28.07 -22.10 20.17
N VAL A 31 -28.74 -21.83 21.30
CA VAL A 31 -28.62 -20.54 21.99
C VAL A 31 -27.21 -20.34 22.53
N VAL A 32 -26.63 -21.33 23.18
CA VAL A 32 -25.27 -21.27 23.74
C VAL A 32 -24.22 -21.05 22.60
N PHE A 33 -24.30 -21.88 21.55
CA PHE A 33 -23.38 -21.73 20.41
C PHE A 33 -23.60 -20.42 19.66
N GLY A 34 -24.84 -19.95 19.55
CA GLY A 34 -25.14 -18.62 18.95
C GLY A 34 -24.56 -17.49 19.78
N LEU A 35 -24.67 -17.53 21.10
CA LEU A 35 -24.07 -16.54 21.99
C LEU A 35 -22.52 -16.58 21.92
N LEU A 36 -21.92 -17.77 21.99
CA LEU A 36 -20.48 -17.94 21.87
C LEU A 36 -19.96 -17.44 20.51
N GLY A 37 -20.68 -17.76 19.43
CA GLY A 37 -20.39 -17.26 18.08
C GLY A 37 -20.48 -15.73 18.01
N GLY A 38 -21.53 -15.15 18.59
CA GLY A 38 -21.69 -13.69 18.68
C GLY A 38 -20.55 -13.03 19.47
N VAL A 39 -20.23 -13.55 20.64
CA VAL A 39 -19.09 -13.06 21.45
C VAL A 39 -17.79 -13.20 20.67
N PHE A 40 -17.55 -14.32 20.01
CA PHE A 40 -16.34 -14.53 19.20
C PHE A 40 -16.22 -13.50 18.07
N VAL A 41 -17.30 -13.21 17.35
CA VAL A 41 -17.31 -12.17 16.28
C VAL A 41 -17.01 -10.80 16.85
N VAL A 42 -17.63 -10.43 17.97
CA VAL A 42 -17.41 -9.13 18.63
C VAL A 42 -15.95 -9.00 19.10
N VAL A 43 -15.41 -10.03 19.76
CA VAL A 43 -14.01 -10.05 20.21
C VAL A 43 -13.06 -9.96 19.03
N ARG A 44 -13.30 -10.75 17.99
CA ARG A 44 -12.48 -10.70 16.76
C ARG A 44 -12.51 -9.33 16.12
N ASN A 45 -13.67 -8.69 16.05
CA ASN A 45 -13.81 -7.34 15.46
C ASN A 45 -13.12 -6.28 16.33
N ARG A 46 -13.15 -6.42 17.65
CA ARG A 46 -12.44 -5.52 18.59
C ARG A 46 -10.92 -5.69 18.54
N LEU A 47 -10.45 -6.90 18.22
CA LEU A 47 -9.03 -7.20 18.06
C LEU A 47 -8.48 -6.84 16.66
N ASP A 48 -9.36 -6.58 15.70
CA ASP A 48 -8.95 -6.14 14.36
C ASP A 48 -8.45 -4.69 14.45
N GLN A 49 -7.13 -4.53 14.31
CA GLN A 49 -6.43 -3.25 14.35
C GLN A 49 -6.04 -2.76 12.94
N THR A 50 -6.65 -3.32 11.91
CA THR A 50 -6.35 -2.93 10.53
C THR A 50 -7.13 -1.70 10.10
N LEU A 51 -6.56 -0.91 9.19
CA LEU A 51 -7.17 0.30 8.66
C LEU A 51 -8.03 -0.05 7.43
N ARG A 52 -9.29 0.42 7.41
CA ARG A 52 -10.26 0.09 6.37
C ARG A 52 -11.02 1.28 5.78
N GLY A 53 -10.98 2.43 6.42
CA GLY A 53 -11.65 3.65 5.97
C GLY A 53 -10.73 4.86 5.98
N GLU A 54 -11.05 5.88 5.17
CA GLU A 54 -10.29 7.14 5.11
C GLU A 54 -10.29 7.84 6.47
N ALA A 55 -11.46 8.07 7.06
CA ALA A 55 -11.59 8.70 8.36
C ALA A 55 -10.89 7.92 9.49
N GLU A 56 -10.90 6.58 9.40
CA GLU A 56 -10.18 5.73 10.35
C GLU A 56 -8.66 5.89 10.20
N ALA A 57 -8.16 5.97 8.97
CA ALA A 57 -6.74 6.17 8.69
C ALA A 57 -6.29 7.56 9.19
N GLU A 58 -7.05 8.62 8.90
CA GLU A 58 -6.77 9.98 9.39
C GLU A 58 -6.75 10.06 10.91
N ALA A 59 -7.75 9.50 11.57
CA ALA A 59 -7.83 9.49 13.02
C ALA A 59 -6.69 8.70 13.69
N ALA A 60 -6.26 7.59 13.05
CA ALA A 60 -5.21 6.74 13.59
C ALA A 60 -3.81 7.31 13.37
N LEU A 61 -3.57 7.98 12.26
CA LEU A 61 -2.25 8.39 11.81
C LEU A 61 -1.97 9.89 12.05
N GLY A 62 -3.01 10.70 12.19
CA GLY A 62 -2.85 12.15 12.36
C GLY A 62 -2.45 12.90 11.09
N VAL A 63 -2.51 12.24 9.92
CA VAL A 63 -2.25 12.84 8.61
C VAL A 63 -3.45 12.61 7.68
N PRO A 64 -3.70 13.52 6.71
CA PRO A 64 -4.85 13.38 5.81
C PRO A 64 -4.73 12.09 4.98
N CYS A 65 -5.86 11.42 4.77
CA CYS A 65 -5.97 10.34 3.80
C CYS A 65 -6.34 10.92 2.44
N LEU A 66 -5.43 10.83 1.48
CA LEU A 66 -5.58 11.46 0.18
C LEU A 66 -6.42 10.64 -0.81
N GLY A 67 -6.76 9.39 -0.43
CA GLY A 67 -7.66 8.55 -1.20
C GLY A 67 -7.43 7.06 -1.08
N LEU A 68 -8.28 6.34 -1.80
CA LEU A 68 -8.35 4.89 -1.87
C LEU A 68 -7.94 4.42 -3.26
N ILE A 69 -6.94 3.53 -3.34
CA ILE A 69 -6.53 2.92 -4.61
C ILE A 69 -7.10 1.51 -4.69
N PRO A 70 -7.99 1.25 -5.66
CA PRO A 70 -8.58 -0.08 -5.84
C PRO A 70 -7.53 -1.15 -6.09
N GLN A 71 -7.83 -2.38 -5.71
CA GLN A 71 -6.96 -3.51 -6.02
C GLN A 71 -6.92 -3.73 -7.54
N ALA A 72 -5.73 -3.68 -8.13
CA ALA A 72 -5.52 -4.10 -9.51
C ALA A 72 -5.54 -5.64 -9.60
N ALA A 73 -6.05 -6.17 -10.71
CA ALA A 73 -6.14 -7.62 -10.92
C ALA A 73 -4.74 -8.29 -10.99
N THR A 74 -3.72 -7.53 -11.37
CA THR A 74 -2.32 -7.97 -11.42
C THR A 74 -1.41 -6.78 -11.13
N MET A 75 -0.27 -7.07 -10.49
CA MET A 75 0.72 -6.08 -10.08
C MET A 75 1.92 -5.99 -11.04
N HIS A 76 1.76 -6.41 -12.30
CA HIS A 76 2.82 -6.31 -13.31
C HIS A 76 2.86 -4.91 -13.92
N ALA A 77 4.04 -4.37 -14.13
CA ALA A 77 4.27 -3.03 -14.69
C ALA A 77 3.51 -2.80 -16.01
N ARG A 78 3.53 -3.78 -16.91
CA ARG A 78 2.81 -3.76 -18.19
C ARG A 78 1.29 -3.63 -18.03
N ARG A 79 0.71 -4.33 -17.06
CA ARG A 79 -0.73 -4.25 -16.77
C ARG A 79 -1.11 -2.92 -16.15
N LEU A 80 -0.31 -2.40 -15.24
CA LEU A 80 -0.51 -1.07 -14.67
C LEU A 80 -0.42 0.01 -15.75
N LYS A 81 0.56 -0.07 -16.67
CA LYS A 81 0.64 0.78 -17.86
C LYS A 81 -0.68 0.77 -18.65
N GLN A 82 -1.21 -0.42 -18.95
CA GLN A 82 -2.47 -0.56 -19.67
C GLN A 82 -3.64 0.05 -18.90
N LEU A 83 -3.75 -0.20 -17.59
CA LEU A 83 -4.82 0.32 -16.73
C LEU A 83 -4.78 1.86 -16.63
N VAL A 84 -3.61 2.45 -16.47
CA VAL A 84 -3.46 3.90 -16.25
C VAL A 84 -3.53 4.67 -17.57
N LEU A 85 -2.83 4.22 -18.62
CA LEU A 85 -2.71 4.96 -19.87
C LEU A 85 -3.81 4.62 -20.89
N ALA A 86 -4.14 3.33 -21.07
CA ALA A 86 -5.12 2.91 -22.07
C ALA A 86 -6.57 2.94 -21.52
N GLN A 87 -6.78 2.59 -20.26
CA GLN A 87 -8.10 2.55 -19.64
C GLN A 87 -8.33 3.76 -18.71
N GLN A 88 -8.23 4.95 -19.25
CA GLN A 88 -8.28 6.21 -18.50
C GLN A 88 -9.58 6.40 -17.69
N ARG A 89 -10.70 5.82 -18.14
CA ARG A 89 -11.99 5.84 -17.44
C ARG A 89 -12.14 4.76 -16.39
N SER A 90 -11.14 3.87 -16.23
CA SER A 90 -11.18 2.87 -15.17
C SER A 90 -11.15 3.54 -13.78
N ARG A 91 -11.80 2.89 -12.82
CA ARG A 91 -11.78 3.34 -11.41
C ARG A 91 -10.36 3.50 -10.89
N TYR A 92 -9.47 2.57 -11.25
CA TYR A 92 -8.07 2.60 -10.89
C TYR A 92 -7.36 3.85 -11.42
N SER A 93 -7.47 4.10 -12.74
CA SER A 93 -6.82 5.26 -13.38
C SER A 93 -7.29 6.59 -12.80
N ARG A 94 -8.60 6.72 -12.52
CA ARG A 94 -9.16 7.93 -11.91
C ARG A 94 -8.68 8.13 -10.49
N ALA A 95 -8.69 7.08 -9.66
CA ALA A 95 -8.19 7.15 -8.30
C ALA A 95 -6.72 7.58 -8.25
N VAL A 96 -5.87 7.00 -9.10
CA VAL A 96 -4.45 7.37 -9.20
C VAL A 96 -4.27 8.82 -9.68
N THR A 97 -5.05 9.26 -10.68
CA THR A 97 -4.97 10.64 -11.18
C THR A 97 -5.43 11.65 -10.13
N SER A 98 -6.54 11.36 -9.43
CA SER A 98 -7.02 12.21 -8.33
C SER A 98 -6.01 12.31 -7.19
N LEU A 99 -5.39 11.18 -6.85
CA LEU A 99 -4.34 11.13 -5.84
C LEU A 99 -3.13 11.98 -6.24
N LEU A 100 -2.66 11.89 -7.49
CA LEU A 100 -1.55 12.68 -7.98
C LEU A 100 -1.83 14.20 -7.85
N VAL A 101 -3.04 14.61 -8.21
CA VAL A 101 -3.47 16.01 -8.08
C VAL A 101 -3.58 16.44 -6.60
N ALA A 102 -4.05 15.54 -5.73
CA ALA A 102 -4.15 15.80 -4.29
C ALA A 102 -2.79 15.87 -3.61
N ALA A 103 -1.82 15.07 -4.07
CA ALA A 103 -0.47 15.02 -3.55
C ALA A 103 0.37 16.25 -3.94
N ALA A 104 0.02 16.96 -5.01
CA ALA A 104 0.71 18.18 -5.41
C ALA A 104 0.53 19.25 -4.31
N PRO A 105 1.60 19.74 -3.68
CA PRO A 105 1.48 20.68 -2.55
C PRO A 105 0.82 21.96 -3.01
N LYS A 106 -0.23 22.40 -2.28
CA LYS A 106 -0.98 23.63 -2.62
C LYS A 106 -0.10 24.90 -2.60
N GLN A 107 0.94 24.88 -1.76
CA GLN A 107 1.91 25.98 -1.64
C GLN A 107 2.96 25.98 -2.75
N ALA A 108 3.17 24.88 -3.43
CA ALA A 108 4.12 24.73 -4.53
C ALA A 108 3.46 24.85 -5.91
N ARG A 109 2.22 25.32 -6.00
CA ARG A 109 1.52 25.57 -7.29
C ARG A 109 2.25 26.58 -8.17
N ASP A 110 3.13 27.39 -7.60
CA ASP A 110 3.99 28.32 -8.35
C ASP A 110 5.29 27.66 -8.84
N ARG A 111 5.63 26.45 -8.33
CA ARG A 111 6.74 25.66 -8.86
C ARG A 111 6.26 24.76 -9.98
N SER A 112 7.01 24.75 -11.08
CA SER A 112 6.71 23.90 -12.24
C SER A 112 7.13 22.42 -12.03
N SER A 113 7.75 22.09 -10.89
CA SER A 113 8.34 20.78 -10.59
C SER A 113 7.99 20.31 -9.18
N HIS A 114 7.72 19.00 -9.02
CA HIS A 114 7.39 18.36 -7.74
C HIS A 114 8.10 17.02 -7.57
N ILE A 115 8.73 16.82 -6.41
CA ILE A 115 9.31 15.54 -5.99
C ILE A 115 8.35 14.88 -4.98
N ILE A 116 7.79 13.72 -5.32
CA ILE A 116 6.86 12.98 -4.48
C ILE A 116 7.52 11.68 -4.03
N LEU A 117 7.76 11.56 -2.73
CA LEU A 117 8.27 10.32 -2.12
C LEU A 117 7.09 9.38 -1.81
N VAL A 118 7.17 8.14 -2.27
CA VAL A 118 6.23 7.08 -1.91
C VAL A 118 6.95 6.08 -1.02
N THR A 119 6.46 5.89 0.20
CA THR A 119 6.98 4.91 1.16
C THR A 119 5.85 4.15 1.85
N SER A 120 6.18 3.17 2.68
CA SER A 120 5.19 2.37 3.43
C SER A 120 5.80 1.83 4.71
N SER A 121 4.95 1.30 5.60
CA SER A 121 5.44 0.71 6.85
C SER A 121 6.10 -0.65 6.64
N VAL A 122 5.46 -1.53 5.86
CA VAL A 122 5.87 -2.92 5.68
C VAL A 122 5.81 -3.32 4.20
N GLN A 123 6.44 -4.44 3.92
CA GLN A 123 6.40 -5.04 2.59
C GLN A 123 4.96 -5.39 2.18
N ASP A 124 4.68 -5.38 0.88
CA ASP A 124 3.37 -5.67 0.28
C ASP A 124 2.26 -4.64 0.59
N ASP A 125 2.57 -3.49 1.14
CA ASP A 125 1.61 -2.39 1.28
C ASP A 125 1.23 -1.71 -0.06
N GLY A 126 1.75 -2.20 -1.18
CA GLY A 126 1.42 -1.70 -2.53
C GLY A 126 2.14 -0.41 -2.92
N LYS A 127 3.22 -0.06 -2.21
CA LYS A 127 4.02 1.14 -2.42
C LYS A 127 4.55 1.27 -3.84
N THR A 128 5.23 0.24 -4.33
CA THR A 128 5.90 0.23 -5.62
C THR A 128 4.91 0.32 -6.78
N GLU A 129 3.78 -0.40 -6.69
CA GLU A 129 2.69 -0.31 -7.66
C GLU A 129 2.04 1.07 -7.68
N LEU A 130 1.90 1.67 -6.49
CA LEU A 130 1.39 3.04 -6.34
C LEU A 130 2.34 4.06 -6.99
N ALA A 131 3.64 3.99 -6.64
CA ALA A 131 4.66 4.89 -7.18
C ALA A 131 4.73 4.83 -8.71
N TRP A 132 4.75 3.61 -9.26
CA TRP A 132 4.74 3.42 -10.72
C TRP A 132 3.46 3.97 -11.37
N SER A 133 2.30 3.70 -10.78
CA SER A 133 1.03 4.21 -11.29
C SER A 133 0.94 5.73 -11.28
N LEU A 134 1.53 6.38 -10.26
CA LEU A 134 1.63 7.84 -10.18
C LEU A 134 2.54 8.40 -11.28
N ALA A 135 3.71 7.77 -11.54
CA ALA A 135 4.58 8.15 -12.63
C ALA A 135 3.87 8.06 -13.99
N LEU A 136 3.15 6.95 -14.23
CA LEU A 136 2.33 6.79 -15.43
C LEU A 136 1.21 7.84 -15.54
N ALA A 137 0.56 8.20 -14.43
CA ALA A 137 -0.47 9.24 -14.45
C ALA A 137 0.13 10.63 -14.70
N ALA A 138 1.35 10.88 -14.18
CA ALA A 138 2.04 12.15 -14.37
C ALA A 138 2.38 12.44 -15.84
N THR A 139 2.68 11.41 -16.65
CA THR A 139 2.93 11.60 -18.10
C THR A 139 1.73 12.17 -18.84
N ARG A 140 0.51 11.96 -18.33
CA ARG A 140 -0.72 12.48 -18.93
C ARG A 140 -0.95 13.97 -18.65
N LEU A 141 -0.31 14.51 -17.63
CA LEU A 141 -0.40 15.94 -17.29
C LEU A 141 0.52 16.80 -18.16
N GLY A 142 1.40 16.17 -18.95
CA GLY A 142 2.44 16.83 -19.73
C GLY A 142 3.69 17.13 -18.89
N GLY A 143 4.80 17.37 -19.56
CA GLY A 143 6.09 17.58 -18.93
C GLY A 143 6.92 16.31 -18.78
N ARG A 144 8.17 16.47 -18.34
CA ARG A 144 9.10 15.36 -18.15
C ARG A 144 8.87 14.70 -16.79
N VAL A 145 8.83 13.38 -16.79
CA VAL A 145 8.61 12.57 -15.58
C VAL A 145 9.83 11.69 -15.34
N LEU A 146 10.37 11.73 -14.12
CA LEU A 146 11.38 10.79 -13.64
C LEU A 146 10.76 9.82 -12.64
N PHE A 147 11.01 8.54 -12.83
CA PHE A 147 10.77 7.51 -11.82
C PHE A 147 12.10 7.06 -11.22
N LEU A 148 12.32 7.39 -9.95
CA LEU A 148 13.53 7.06 -9.19
C LEU A 148 13.24 5.89 -8.27
N ASP A 149 13.78 4.69 -8.56
CA ASP A 149 13.57 3.48 -7.75
C ASP A 149 14.75 3.27 -6.79
N LEU A 150 14.51 3.62 -5.52
CA LEU A 150 15.46 3.44 -4.42
C LEU A 150 15.03 2.30 -3.45
N ASP A 151 14.03 1.49 -3.82
CA ASP A 151 13.57 0.38 -3.01
C ASP A 151 14.29 -0.93 -3.32
N ARG A 152 15.22 -1.32 -2.47
CA ARG A 152 15.94 -2.60 -2.58
C ARG A 152 15.07 -3.84 -2.32
N THR A 153 14.01 -3.69 -1.51
CA THR A 153 13.14 -4.81 -1.12
C THR A 153 12.13 -5.16 -2.22
N GLY A 154 11.85 -4.19 -3.08
CA GLY A 154 10.90 -4.29 -4.20
C GLY A 154 11.57 -4.38 -5.59
N ALA A 155 12.81 -4.80 -5.71
CA ALA A 155 13.58 -4.90 -6.98
C ALA A 155 12.84 -5.62 -8.14
N ARG A 156 11.62 -6.11 -7.88
CA ARG A 156 10.76 -6.77 -8.87
C ARG A 156 10.42 -5.86 -10.04
N LEU A 157 10.04 -4.60 -9.79
CA LEU A 157 9.76 -3.67 -10.89
C LEU A 157 11.02 -3.30 -11.66
N THR A 158 12.12 -3.04 -10.94
CA THR A 158 13.41 -2.81 -11.58
C THR A 158 13.80 -3.97 -12.48
N ASN A 159 13.65 -5.20 -12.01
CA ASN A 159 13.92 -6.40 -12.81
C ASN A 159 12.94 -6.56 -13.98
N GLU A 160 11.63 -6.31 -13.77
CA GLU A 160 10.63 -6.31 -14.86
C GLU A 160 10.99 -5.27 -15.94
N PHE A 161 11.49 -4.09 -15.55
CA PHE A 161 11.93 -3.08 -16.51
C PHE A 161 13.19 -3.49 -17.24
N LEU A 162 14.16 -4.05 -16.54
CA LEU A 162 15.40 -4.53 -17.16
C LEU A 162 15.13 -5.69 -18.15
N ASP A 163 14.14 -6.54 -17.85
CA ASP A 163 13.74 -7.64 -18.73
C ASP A 163 12.89 -7.18 -19.92
N GLU A 164 11.97 -6.24 -19.71
CA GLU A 164 11.03 -5.78 -20.74
C GLU A 164 11.67 -4.76 -21.69
N PHE A 165 12.53 -3.92 -21.18
CA PHE A 165 13.21 -2.88 -21.96
C PHE A 165 14.69 -3.25 -22.12
N THR A 166 14.97 -4.19 -23.02
CA THR A 166 16.33 -4.68 -23.32
C THR A 166 17.29 -3.56 -23.78
N ALA A 167 16.75 -2.42 -24.20
CA ALA A 167 17.50 -1.20 -24.47
C ALA A 167 17.95 -0.45 -23.19
N LEU A 168 17.30 -0.74 -22.06
CA LEU A 168 17.66 -0.22 -20.74
C LEU A 168 18.69 -1.17 -20.11
N LYS A 169 19.88 -1.28 -20.68
CA LYS A 169 21.02 -1.69 -19.86
C LYS A 169 21.49 -0.42 -19.17
N PRO A 170 21.08 -0.16 -17.93
CA PRO A 170 21.71 0.91 -17.17
C PRO A 170 23.16 0.49 -17.01
N HIS A 171 24.04 1.15 -17.74
CA HIS A 171 25.48 1.04 -17.51
C HIS A 171 25.83 1.76 -16.21
N ASN A 172 24.93 2.68 -15.79
CA ASN A 172 25.11 3.54 -14.65
C ASN A 172 23.84 3.53 -13.78
N PHE A 173 24.03 3.58 -12.48
CA PHE A 173 22.99 3.58 -11.46
C PHE A 173 23.09 4.86 -10.61
N PHE A 174 22.16 5.02 -9.67
CA PHE A 174 22.17 6.15 -8.75
C PHE A 174 23.51 6.31 -8.03
N GLY A 175 24.12 5.22 -7.57
CA GLY A 175 25.43 5.27 -6.92
C GLY A 175 26.59 5.65 -7.82
N ASP A 176 26.50 5.44 -9.14
CA ASP A 176 27.50 5.91 -10.09
C ASP A 176 27.47 7.44 -10.21
N TYR A 177 26.25 8.01 -10.23
CA TYR A 177 26.07 9.46 -10.17
C TYR A 177 26.59 10.04 -8.84
N VAL A 178 26.17 9.50 -7.71
CA VAL A 178 26.59 9.98 -6.38
C VAL A 178 28.10 9.88 -6.18
N SER A 179 28.74 8.88 -6.78
CA SER A 179 30.19 8.70 -6.75
C SER A 179 30.95 9.53 -7.81
N GLU A 180 30.25 10.45 -8.49
CA GLU A 180 30.80 11.29 -9.56
C GLU A 180 31.46 10.51 -10.72
N ARG A 181 31.06 9.22 -10.90
CA ARG A 181 31.55 8.37 -11.99
C ARG A 181 30.88 8.65 -13.33
N CYS A 182 29.68 9.26 -13.28
CA CYS A 182 28.93 9.65 -14.46
C CYS A 182 28.07 10.89 -14.18
N ALA A 183 27.65 11.57 -15.24
CA ALA A 183 26.72 12.68 -15.15
C ALA A 183 25.28 12.16 -14.94
N LEU A 184 24.36 13.01 -14.44
CA LEU A 184 22.97 12.62 -14.17
C LEU A 184 22.30 12.00 -15.41
N HIS A 185 22.48 12.60 -16.60
CA HIS A 185 21.87 12.11 -17.82
C HIS A 185 22.38 10.73 -18.29
N GLU A 186 23.56 10.31 -17.83
CA GLU A 186 24.13 8.98 -18.11
C GLU A 186 23.62 7.91 -17.14
N ALA A 187 23.21 8.33 -15.92
CA ALA A 187 22.58 7.45 -14.94
C ALA A 187 21.07 7.24 -15.18
N ILE A 188 20.50 8.01 -16.12
CA ILE A 188 19.07 7.97 -16.45
C ILE A 188 18.84 7.19 -17.74
N ALA A 189 17.92 6.26 -17.71
CA ALA A 189 17.46 5.51 -18.86
C ALA A 189 16.09 6.04 -19.34
N GLY A 190 16.03 6.57 -20.56
CA GLY A 190 14.78 7.05 -21.13
C GLY A 190 13.88 5.91 -21.60
N MET A 191 12.58 5.98 -21.29
CA MET A 191 11.54 5.09 -21.81
C MET A 191 10.60 5.85 -22.76
N PRO A 192 11.01 6.14 -24.01
CA PRO A 192 10.28 7.03 -24.92
C PRO A 192 8.87 6.55 -25.23
N GLU A 193 8.62 5.23 -25.23
CA GLU A 193 7.29 4.66 -25.46
C GLU A 193 6.27 5.02 -24.38
N ILE A 194 6.74 5.41 -23.20
CA ILE A 194 5.90 5.72 -22.04
C ILE A 194 6.02 7.19 -21.67
N GLY A 195 7.11 7.85 -22.08
CA GLY A 195 7.40 9.23 -21.69
C GLY A 195 7.92 9.37 -20.26
N ILE A 196 8.57 8.33 -19.73
CA ILE A 196 9.16 8.31 -18.38
C ILE A 196 10.66 8.10 -18.52
N ASP A 197 11.42 8.90 -17.81
CA ASP A 197 12.82 8.66 -17.55
C ASP A 197 12.95 7.82 -16.26
N PHE A 198 13.90 6.89 -16.22
CA PHE A 198 14.06 5.92 -15.15
C PHE A 198 15.47 5.94 -14.60
N MET A 199 15.59 5.92 -13.28
CA MET A 199 16.87 5.78 -12.56
C MET A 199 16.67 4.81 -11.41
N ALA A 200 17.63 3.93 -11.16
CA ALA A 200 17.52 2.90 -10.12
C ALA A 200 18.76 2.84 -9.24
N LEU A 201 18.57 2.26 -8.07
CA LEU A 201 19.62 1.80 -7.18
C LEU A 201 20.12 0.43 -7.64
N ALA A 202 21.45 0.27 -7.77
CA ALA A 202 21.99 -1.06 -8.09
C ALA A 202 21.82 -2.05 -6.93
N PRO A 203 21.64 -3.35 -7.22
CA PRO A 203 21.43 -4.36 -6.18
C PRO A 203 22.55 -4.45 -5.13
N SER A 204 23.78 -4.09 -5.50
CA SER A 204 24.97 -4.10 -4.63
C SER A 204 25.20 -2.81 -3.87
N GLU A 205 24.45 -1.74 -4.15
CA GLU A 205 24.66 -0.43 -3.54
C GLU A 205 24.03 -0.34 -2.14
N ASP A 206 24.72 0.38 -1.26
CA ASP A 206 24.20 0.72 0.07
C ASP A 206 23.56 2.11 0.02
N LEU A 207 22.21 2.13 0.08
CA LEU A 207 21.46 3.37 -0.01
C LEU A 207 21.81 4.36 1.10
N LEU A 208 22.01 3.88 2.34
CA LEU A 208 22.33 4.74 3.48
C LEU A 208 23.68 5.44 3.26
N ALA A 209 24.68 4.70 2.80
CA ALA A 209 26.00 5.27 2.48
C ALA A 209 25.90 6.33 1.37
N LEU A 210 25.12 6.06 0.32
CA LEU A 210 24.92 7.01 -0.79
C LEU A 210 24.18 8.26 -0.32
N LEU A 211 23.10 8.12 0.46
CA LEU A 211 22.35 9.26 0.99
C LEU A 211 23.17 10.13 1.95
N SER A 212 24.16 9.54 2.62
CA SER A 212 25.07 10.27 3.51
C SER A 212 26.15 11.06 2.75
N THR A 213 26.39 10.72 1.48
CA THR A 213 27.45 11.31 0.65
C THR A 213 26.89 12.35 -0.31
N VAL A 214 25.69 12.12 -0.85
CA VAL A 214 25.09 13.00 -1.85
C VAL A 214 24.73 14.37 -1.26
N ASP A 215 25.07 15.45 -1.97
CA ASP A 215 24.52 16.77 -1.66
C ASP A 215 23.06 16.81 -2.10
N SER A 216 22.17 16.66 -1.10
CA SER A 216 20.74 16.57 -1.32
C SER A 216 20.15 17.83 -1.99
N SER A 217 20.68 19.00 -1.66
CA SER A 217 20.18 20.27 -2.21
C SER A 217 20.55 20.41 -3.69
N LEU A 218 21.79 20.14 -4.04
CA LEU A 218 22.24 20.20 -5.44
C LEU A 218 21.50 19.16 -6.28
N PHE A 219 21.34 17.93 -5.78
CA PHE A 219 20.63 16.87 -6.51
C PHE A 219 19.16 17.22 -6.74
N THR A 220 18.44 17.68 -5.71
CA THR A 220 17.03 18.04 -5.85
C THR A 220 16.85 19.27 -6.75
N ASP A 221 17.72 20.27 -6.68
CA ASP A 221 17.70 21.44 -7.56
C ASP A 221 17.93 21.04 -9.02
N GLU A 222 18.86 20.11 -9.28
CA GLU A 222 19.09 19.58 -10.62
C GLU A 222 17.85 18.84 -11.14
N LEU A 223 17.22 17.99 -10.32
CA LEU A 223 15.97 17.31 -10.69
C LEU A 223 14.83 18.30 -10.98
N HIS A 224 14.66 19.32 -10.14
CA HIS A 224 13.65 20.35 -10.34
C HIS A 224 13.88 21.17 -11.62
N SER A 225 15.12 21.32 -12.06
CA SER A 225 15.44 22.04 -13.30
C SER A 225 15.06 21.28 -14.57
N ILE A 226 14.98 19.93 -14.48
CA ILE A 226 14.83 19.05 -15.64
C ILE A 226 13.41 18.46 -15.72
N TYR A 227 12.84 18.07 -14.56
CA TYR A 227 11.59 17.30 -14.48
C TYR A 227 10.44 18.11 -13.91
N SER A 228 9.26 17.92 -14.48
CA SER A 228 8.01 18.48 -13.91
C SER A 228 7.51 17.65 -12.73
N VAL A 229 7.70 16.34 -12.79
CA VAL A 229 7.33 15.42 -11.70
C VAL A 229 8.41 14.37 -11.53
N VAL A 230 8.85 14.20 -10.29
CA VAL A 230 9.75 13.12 -9.88
C VAL A 230 9.02 12.25 -8.90
N ILE A 231 8.85 10.97 -9.20
CA ILE A 231 8.28 9.99 -8.28
C ILE A 231 9.42 9.14 -7.73
N VAL A 232 9.64 9.24 -6.42
CA VAL A 232 10.65 8.46 -5.72
C VAL A 232 9.97 7.25 -5.07
N ASN A 233 10.29 6.04 -5.55
CA ASN A 233 9.93 4.80 -4.88
C ASN A 233 10.94 4.55 -3.76
N GLY A 234 10.63 5.00 -2.55
CA GLY A 234 11.52 4.93 -1.40
C GLY A 234 11.51 3.57 -0.70
N PRO A 235 12.46 3.30 0.21
CA PRO A 235 12.49 2.09 1.02
C PRO A 235 11.34 2.04 2.03
N LEU A 236 11.24 0.91 2.75
CA LEU A 236 10.28 0.75 3.85
C LEU A 236 10.69 1.61 5.04
N GLY A 237 9.74 2.32 5.64
CA GLY A 237 10.00 3.14 6.83
C GLY A 237 10.36 2.33 8.08
N LEU A 238 10.00 1.03 8.12
CA LEU A 238 10.41 0.13 9.21
C LEU A 238 11.82 -0.45 8.99
N GLY A 239 12.40 -0.29 7.80
CA GLY A 239 13.65 -0.97 7.41
C GLY A 239 14.91 -0.27 7.88
N GLY A 240 14.90 1.03 8.13
CA GLY A 240 16.07 1.83 8.46
C GLY A 240 15.83 3.33 8.33
N PRO A 241 16.86 4.17 8.54
CA PRO A 241 16.74 5.63 8.50
C PRO A 241 16.63 6.19 7.08
N GLU A 242 16.86 5.38 6.03
CA GLU A 242 16.93 5.82 4.65
C GLU A 242 15.64 6.51 4.20
N ALA A 243 14.48 5.96 4.60
CA ALA A 243 13.20 6.57 4.28
C ALA A 243 13.03 7.95 4.93
N GLY A 244 13.53 8.13 6.16
CA GLY A 244 13.57 9.42 6.86
C GLY A 244 14.46 10.44 6.15
N LEU A 245 15.67 10.04 5.73
CA LEU A 245 16.57 10.91 4.97
C LEU A 245 15.95 11.38 3.65
N LEU A 246 15.25 10.49 2.95
CA LEU A 246 14.58 10.82 1.69
C LEU A 246 13.39 11.78 1.86
N THR A 247 12.83 11.93 3.06
CA THR A 247 11.79 12.95 3.29
C THR A 247 12.30 14.36 3.06
N GLY A 248 13.61 14.60 3.29
CA GLY A 248 14.25 15.89 3.02
C GLY A 248 14.36 16.24 1.55
N TRP A 249 14.19 15.30 0.63
CA TRP A 249 14.21 15.53 -0.82
C TRP A 249 12.84 15.85 -1.39
N ALA A 250 11.79 15.49 -0.67
CA ALA A 250 10.43 15.48 -1.18
C ALA A 250 9.67 16.78 -0.91
N ASP A 251 8.87 17.22 -1.86
CA ASP A 251 7.88 18.27 -1.69
C ASP A 251 6.59 17.70 -1.04
N ALA A 252 6.36 16.38 -1.17
CA ALA A 252 5.27 15.66 -0.51
C ALA A 252 5.64 14.18 -0.27
N VAL A 253 5.14 13.62 0.82
CA VAL A 253 5.32 12.21 1.17
C VAL A 253 3.98 11.49 1.14
N LEU A 254 3.91 10.42 0.35
CA LEU A 254 2.77 9.51 0.30
C LEU A 254 3.09 8.22 1.05
N PHE A 255 2.34 7.99 2.12
CA PHE A 255 2.49 6.83 2.96
C PHE A 255 1.45 5.76 2.60
N ALA A 256 1.91 4.71 1.90
CA ALA A 256 1.06 3.63 1.44
C ALA A 256 0.72 2.66 2.58
N ILE A 257 -0.56 2.32 2.69
CA ILE A 257 -1.10 1.43 3.72
C ILE A 257 -2.01 0.41 3.04
N ARG A 258 -1.77 -0.86 3.26
CA ARG A 258 -2.62 -1.89 2.68
C ARG A 258 -3.94 -2.00 3.42
N TRP A 259 -5.04 -1.79 2.72
CA TRP A 259 -6.40 -1.91 3.20
C TRP A 259 -6.68 -3.26 3.87
N GLY A 260 -7.18 -3.23 5.11
CA GLY A 260 -7.58 -4.41 5.86
C GLY A 260 -6.43 -5.38 6.20
N ARG A 261 -5.16 -4.95 6.12
CA ARG A 261 -3.99 -5.78 6.44
C ARG A 261 -2.98 -5.08 7.34
N THR A 262 -2.62 -3.85 7.03
CA THR A 262 -1.63 -3.11 7.81
C THR A 262 -2.22 -2.69 9.15
N ARG A 263 -1.51 -3.00 10.24
CA ARG A 263 -1.94 -2.66 11.60
C ARG A 263 -1.70 -1.18 11.86
N ARG A 264 -2.71 -0.51 12.47
CA ARG A 264 -2.63 0.93 12.80
C ARG A 264 -1.44 1.28 13.70
N SER A 265 -1.08 0.42 14.66
CA SER A 265 0.04 0.67 15.57
C SER A 265 1.38 0.69 14.83
N ILE A 266 1.58 -0.20 13.85
CA ILE A 266 2.79 -0.26 13.03
C ILE A 266 2.84 0.96 12.12
N ALA A 267 1.76 1.22 11.38
CA ALA A 267 1.71 2.35 10.45
C ALA A 267 1.94 3.69 11.17
N ARG A 268 1.30 3.87 12.34
CA ARG A 268 1.47 5.06 13.17
C ARG A 268 2.89 5.23 13.67
N GLY A 269 3.49 4.18 14.28
CA GLY A 269 4.86 4.27 14.81
C GLY A 269 5.88 4.61 13.72
N VAL A 270 5.76 4.00 12.54
CA VAL A 270 6.63 4.31 11.40
C VAL A 270 6.44 5.74 10.94
N LEU A 271 5.20 6.20 10.79
CA LEU A 271 4.91 7.56 10.35
C LEU A 271 5.42 8.62 11.35
N GLU A 272 5.25 8.37 12.65
CA GLU A 272 5.79 9.25 13.71
C GLU A 272 7.32 9.34 13.63
N THR A 273 8.00 8.21 13.37
CA THR A 273 9.45 8.21 13.16
C THR A 273 9.83 9.01 11.92
N LEU A 274 9.20 8.77 10.76
CA LEU A 274 9.47 9.51 9.53
C LEU A 274 9.23 11.02 9.68
N ALA A 275 8.17 11.39 10.40
CA ALA A 275 7.85 12.79 10.65
C ALA A 275 8.84 13.47 11.63
N SER A 276 9.40 12.71 12.59
CA SER A 276 10.42 13.22 13.51
C SER A 276 11.79 13.37 12.86
N ASP A 277 12.10 12.50 11.89
CA ASP A 277 13.36 12.52 11.15
C ASP A 277 13.37 13.59 10.03
N ALA A 278 12.18 14.05 9.64
CA ALA A 278 12.04 15.09 8.62
C ALA A 278 12.66 16.41 9.12
N SER A 279 13.76 16.82 8.53
CA SER A 279 14.47 18.09 8.84
C SER A 279 13.68 19.31 8.39
N VAL A 280 12.66 19.15 7.53
CA VAL A 280 11.79 20.17 6.97
C VAL A 280 10.34 19.74 7.16
N SER A 281 9.43 20.70 7.38
CA SER A 281 7.98 20.42 7.46
C SER A 281 7.43 20.05 6.08
N VAL A 282 7.61 18.80 5.68
CA VAL A 282 7.08 18.24 4.42
C VAL A 282 5.65 17.75 4.66
N PRO A 283 4.68 18.02 3.77
CA PRO A 283 3.33 17.48 3.91
C PRO A 283 3.32 15.96 3.72
N PHE A 284 2.75 15.26 4.69
CA PHE A 284 2.48 13.84 4.64
C PHE A 284 1.02 13.58 4.29
N GLY A 285 0.79 12.59 3.42
CA GLY A 285 -0.53 12.07 3.12
C GLY A 285 -0.53 10.55 3.18
N SER A 286 -1.56 9.96 3.80
CA SER A 286 -1.75 8.51 3.77
C SER A 286 -2.61 8.10 2.58
N VAL A 287 -2.38 6.88 2.08
CA VAL A 287 -3.11 6.30 0.95
C VAL A 287 -3.45 4.86 1.26
N LEU A 288 -4.74 4.51 1.21
CA LEU A 288 -5.17 3.13 1.35
C LEU A 288 -5.06 2.42 -0.01
N THR A 289 -4.17 1.44 -0.08
CA THR A 289 -3.87 0.69 -1.30
C THR A 289 -4.58 -0.66 -1.34
N GLN A 290 -4.69 -1.25 -2.53
CA GLN A 290 -5.25 -2.59 -2.74
C GLN A 290 -6.65 -2.76 -2.15
N VAL A 291 -7.49 -1.73 -2.25
CA VAL A 291 -8.84 -1.72 -1.70
C VAL A 291 -9.75 -2.65 -2.49
N ASN A 292 -10.35 -3.61 -1.81
CA ASN A 292 -11.42 -4.41 -2.38
C ASN A 292 -12.74 -3.64 -2.30
N LEU A 293 -13.12 -2.94 -3.36
CA LEU A 293 -14.29 -2.07 -3.40
C LEU A 293 -15.59 -2.78 -2.99
N LYS A 294 -15.78 -4.06 -3.38
CA LYS A 294 -16.98 -4.83 -3.01
C LYS A 294 -17.08 -5.09 -1.50
N LYS A 295 -15.93 -5.35 -0.85
CA LYS A 295 -15.90 -5.53 0.60
C LYS A 295 -15.97 -4.19 1.33
N HIS A 296 -15.36 -3.16 0.77
CA HIS A 296 -15.33 -1.82 1.35
C HIS A 296 -16.73 -1.21 1.42
N ALA A 297 -17.53 -1.32 0.37
CA ALA A 297 -18.94 -0.87 0.36
C ALA A 297 -19.81 -1.49 1.47
N GLY A 298 -19.43 -2.64 2.03
CA GLY A 298 -20.08 -3.24 3.19
C GLY A 298 -19.61 -2.68 4.55
N TYR A 299 -18.57 -1.85 4.57
CA TYR A 299 -17.98 -1.32 5.79
C TYR A 299 -18.28 0.17 6.01
N GLN A 300 -18.29 0.95 4.95
CA GLN A 300 -18.40 2.41 5.06
C GLN A 300 -19.12 2.99 3.84
N PHE A 301 -20.00 3.98 4.07
CA PHE A 301 -20.65 4.78 3.05
C PHE A 301 -20.16 6.23 3.18
N GLY A 302 -20.02 6.94 2.05
CA GLY A 302 -19.73 8.37 2.03
C GLY A 302 -18.26 8.74 1.96
N ASP A 303 -17.38 7.80 1.61
CA ASP A 303 -15.96 8.09 1.31
C ASP A 303 -15.67 8.07 -0.20
N SER A 304 -14.41 8.30 -0.58
CA SER A 304 -14.02 8.35 -2.01
C SER A 304 -14.29 7.05 -2.78
N ALA A 305 -14.50 5.91 -2.09
CA ALA A 305 -14.85 4.65 -2.73
C ALA A 305 -16.28 4.65 -3.30
N ASP A 306 -17.22 5.36 -2.69
CA ASP A 306 -18.60 5.46 -3.19
C ASP A 306 -18.64 6.20 -4.53
N LEU A 307 -17.86 7.28 -4.68
CA LEU A 307 -17.68 7.99 -5.94
C LEU A 307 -17.13 7.08 -7.04
N LEU A 308 -16.31 6.09 -6.67
CA LEU A 308 -15.80 5.10 -7.60
C LEU A 308 -16.81 3.99 -7.92
N LEU A 309 -17.88 3.80 -7.12
CA LEU A 309 -18.90 2.77 -7.31
C LEU A 309 -20.12 3.27 -8.12
N GLU A 310 -20.54 4.52 -7.94
CA GLU A 310 -21.78 5.08 -8.52
C GLU A 310 -21.79 5.17 -10.06
N GLU A 311 -20.63 5.20 -10.71
CA GLU A 311 -20.55 5.35 -12.17
C GLU A 311 -20.70 4.03 -12.97
N THR A 312 -21.25 2.98 -12.39
CA THR A 312 -21.51 1.69 -13.07
C THR A 312 -22.99 1.40 -13.28
N SER A 313 -23.87 2.38 -13.06
CA SER A 313 -25.32 2.26 -13.37
C SER A 313 -25.65 2.80 -14.75
#